data_d44da45b71a37562a5b8c538e194ec89
#
_entry.id   d44da45b71a37562a5b8c538e194ec89
#
_cell.length_a   1.000
_cell.length_b   1.000
_cell.length_c   1.000
_cell.angle_alpha   90.00
_cell.angle_beta   90.00
_cell.angle_gamma   90.00
#
_symmetry.space_group_name_H-M   'P 1'
#
loop_
_entity.id
_entity.type
_entity.pdbx_description
1 polymer ?
#
loop_
_entity_poly.entity_id
_entity_poly.type
_entity_poly.pdbx_seq_one_letter_code
_entity_poly.pdbx_strand_id
1 'polypeptide(L)'
;MFDKQAAAKAPGMLGHGYYSHHSEAQKAANKLAFPALSRAVAAIDPGATRENFVAADYGCAQGTSSLAPMKLVIDSIKPRWNPPPAISVVHIDLPTNDFATLFDTVQNSPNSYLRGESNVFTFVCARSTYDRVFPPATLALGYCAIT
;
A
#
# COMPACT_ATOMS: atom_id res chain seq x y z
N MET A 1 -35.67 -29.42 -17.05
CA MET A 1 -35.76 -28.35 -16.05
C MET A 1 -34.49 -28.40 -15.23
N PHE A 2 -33.47 -27.70 -15.61
CA PHE A 2 -32.18 -27.71 -14.92
C PHE A 2 -32.17 -26.59 -13.90
N ASP A 3 -32.10 -26.97 -12.65
CA ASP A 3 -32.03 -26.09 -11.50
C ASP A 3 -30.66 -25.39 -11.53
N LYS A 4 -30.66 -24.06 -11.70
CA LYS A 4 -29.47 -23.26 -11.58
C LYS A 4 -29.15 -23.10 -10.09
N GLN A 5 -28.35 -23.97 -9.55
CA GLN A 5 -27.69 -23.72 -8.27
C GLN A 5 -26.93 -22.40 -8.36
N ALA A 6 -27.41 -21.41 -7.64
CA ALA A 6 -26.71 -20.15 -7.45
C ALA A 6 -25.37 -20.46 -6.79
N ALA A 7 -24.28 -20.23 -7.51
CA ALA A 7 -22.96 -20.27 -6.93
C ALA A 7 -22.93 -19.28 -5.75
N ALA A 8 -22.65 -19.79 -4.56
CA ALA A 8 -22.48 -18.97 -3.37
C ALA A 8 -21.36 -17.96 -3.66
N LYS A 9 -21.73 -16.68 -3.69
CA LYS A 9 -20.79 -15.57 -3.86
C LYS A 9 -19.86 -15.62 -2.65
N ALA A 10 -18.57 -15.81 -2.87
CA ALA A 10 -17.59 -15.70 -1.80
C ALA A 10 -17.82 -14.36 -1.07
N PRO A 11 -17.68 -14.30 0.26
CA PRO A 11 -17.92 -13.06 0.98
C PRO A 11 -16.88 -12.03 0.51
N GLY A 12 -17.32 -11.18 -0.40
CA GLY A 12 -16.51 -10.03 -0.84
C GLY A 12 -16.36 -9.07 0.34
N MET A 13 -15.22 -8.41 0.44
CA MET A 13 -15.03 -7.34 1.41
C MET A 13 -16.16 -6.32 1.29
N LEU A 14 -16.76 -5.97 2.41
CA LEU A 14 -17.79 -4.94 2.46
C LEU A 14 -17.16 -3.60 2.10
N GLY A 15 -17.60 -3.01 0.97
CA GLY A 15 -17.18 -1.69 0.54
C GLY A 15 -17.66 -0.56 1.46
N HIS A 16 -17.59 0.69 1.00
CA HIS A 16 -18.11 1.88 1.68
C HIS A 16 -17.51 2.20 3.06
N GLY A 17 -16.20 2.02 3.24
CA GLY A 17 -15.53 2.43 4.47
C GLY A 17 -15.75 1.51 5.68
N TYR A 18 -16.47 0.39 5.54
CA TYR A 18 -16.74 -0.55 6.63
C TYR A 18 -15.47 -0.98 7.37
N TYR A 19 -14.42 -1.32 6.64
CA TYR A 19 -13.13 -1.70 7.21
C TYR A 19 -12.43 -0.55 7.93
N SER A 20 -12.58 0.68 7.45
CA SER A 20 -11.97 1.87 8.07
C SER A 20 -12.55 2.17 9.45
N HIS A 21 -13.85 1.90 9.66
CA HIS A 21 -14.51 2.13 10.94
C HIS A 21 -14.26 1.03 11.98
N HIS A 22 -13.94 -0.19 11.54
CA HIS A 22 -13.74 -1.35 12.42
C HIS A 22 -12.26 -1.67 12.66
N SER A 23 -11.33 -0.80 12.24
CA SER A 23 -9.91 -1.12 12.14
C SER A 23 -9.02 -0.53 13.23
N GLU A 24 -9.54 -0.16 14.41
CA GLU A 24 -8.68 0.35 15.50
C GLU A 24 -7.63 -0.69 15.94
N ALA A 25 -8.03 -1.96 16.00
CA ALA A 25 -7.10 -3.05 16.28
C ALA A 25 -6.04 -3.21 15.17
N GLN A 26 -6.46 -3.08 13.90
CA GLN A 26 -5.54 -3.12 12.77
C GLN A 26 -4.59 -1.91 12.75
N LYS A 27 -5.08 -0.71 13.06
CA LYS A 27 -4.23 0.48 13.19
C LYS A 27 -3.19 0.31 14.29
N ALA A 28 -3.57 -0.24 15.44
CA ALA A 28 -2.64 -0.52 16.53
C ALA A 28 -1.60 -1.57 16.11
N ALA A 29 -2.01 -2.63 15.44
CA ALA A 29 -1.10 -3.66 14.95
C ALA A 29 -0.13 -3.12 13.88
N ASN A 30 -0.62 -2.26 12.96
CA ASN A 30 0.24 -1.59 11.98
C ASN A 30 1.30 -0.73 12.65
N LYS A 31 0.97 0.00 13.72
CA LYS A 31 1.96 0.77 14.48
C LYS A 31 3.04 -0.10 15.11
N LEU A 32 2.73 -1.32 15.51
CA LEU A 32 3.73 -2.27 16.02
C LEU A 32 4.72 -2.72 14.94
N ALA A 33 4.33 -2.68 13.67
CA ALA A 33 5.21 -3.00 12.54
C ALA A 33 6.20 -1.87 12.19
N PHE A 34 5.99 -0.64 12.64
CA PHE A 34 6.82 0.51 12.26
C PHE A 34 8.31 0.38 12.61
N PRO A 35 8.72 -0.16 13.77
CA PRO A 35 10.14 -0.39 14.03
C PRO A 35 10.78 -1.36 13.02
N ALA A 36 10.06 -2.40 12.60
CA ALA A 36 10.54 -3.34 11.59
C ALA A 36 10.61 -2.67 10.21
N LEU A 37 9.62 -1.88 9.85
CA LEU A 37 9.58 -1.11 8.60
C LEU A 37 10.75 -0.11 8.55
N SER A 38 11.00 0.62 9.62
CA SER A 38 12.13 1.55 9.73
C SER A 38 13.48 0.85 9.54
N ARG A 39 13.65 -0.32 10.15
CA ARG A 39 14.87 -1.13 9.97
C ARG A 39 15.01 -1.63 8.53
N ALA A 40 13.92 -2.07 7.92
CA ALA A 40 13.92 -2.54 6.54
C ALA A 40 14.33 -1.42 5.58
N VAL A 41 13.76 -0.22 5.73
CA VAL A 41 14.14 0.95 4.93
C VAL A 41 15.61 1.31 5.15
N ALA A 42 16.08 1.32 6.39
CA ALA A 42 17.46 1.66 6.71
C ALA A 42 18.48 0.66 6.11
N ALA A 43 18.07 -0.59 5.91
CA ALA A 43 18.90 -1.64 5.31
C ALA A 43 19.02 -1.55 3.78
N ILE A 44 18.21 -0.73 3.10
CA ILE A 44 18.26 -0.57 1.66
C ILE A 44 19.52 0.22 1.28
N ASP A 45 20.32 -0.34 0.38
CA ASP A 45 21.50 0.33 -0.13
C ASP A 45 21.10 1.48 -1.08
N PRO A 46 21.46 2.73 -0.77
CA PRO A 46 21.23 3.87 -1.66
C PRO A 46 21.81 3.69 -3.07
N GLY A 47 22.88 2.94 -3.23
CA GLY A 47 23.47 2.63 -4.52
C GLY A 47 22.65 1.68 -5.40
N ALA A 48 21.75 0.89 -4.80
CA ALA A 48 20.93 -0.07 -5.52
C ALA A 48 19.68 0.56 -6.18
N THR A 49 19.26 1.73 -5.71
CA THR A 49 18.07 2.45 -6.21
C THR A 49 18.51 3.75 -6.88
N ARG A 50 18.34 3.85 -8.18
CA ARG A 50 18.91 4.97 -8.96
C ARG A 50 17.91 6.11 -9.18
N GLU A 51 16.87 5.88 -9.98
CA GLU A 51 15.96 6.94 -10.42
C GLU A 51 14.55 6.81 -9.85
N ASN A 52 14.11 5.61 -9.60
CA ASN A 52 12.78 5.31 -9.12
C ASN A 52 12.82 4.29 -7.98
N PHE A 53 12.21 4.64 -6.86
CA PHE A 53 12.03 3.77 -5.71
C PHE A 53 10.60 3.24 -5.70
N VAL A 54 10.43 1.93 -5.85
CA VAL A 54 9.11 1.30 -5.85
C VAL A 54 8.84 0.68 -4.49
N ALA A 55 7.85 1.20 -3.79
CA ALA A 55 7.30 0.63 -2.57
C ALA A 55 5.94 0.00 -2.86
N ALA A 56 5.72 -1.22 -2.39
CA ALA A 56 4.45 -1.91 -2.51
C ALA A 56 3.77 -2.05 -1.16
N ASP A 57 2.47 -1.80 -1.13
CA ASP A 57 1.58 -1.97 0.00
C ASP A 57 0.59 -3.12 -0.31
N TYR A 58 0.85 -4.28 0.27
CA TYR A 58 0.08 -5.50 0.04
C TYR A 58 -1.08 -5.61 1.03
N GLY A 59 -2.31 -5.77 0.51
CA GLY A 59 -3.52 -5.80 1.32
C GLY A 59 -3.94 -4.41 1.77
N CYS A 60 -3.95 -3.46 0.85
CA CYS A 60 -4.17 -2.03 1.13
C CYS A 60 -5.61 -1.67 1.54
N ALA A 61 -6.58 -2.52 1.27
CA ALA A 61 -8.00 -2.23 1.45
C ALA A 61 -8.37 -0.85 0.88
N GLN A 62 -8.97 0.03 1.66
CA GLN A 62 -9.38 1.37 1.24
C GLN A 62 -8.36 2.47 1.60
N GLY A 63 -7.13 2.10 1.93
CA GLY A 63 -5.99 2.99 2.04
C GLY A 63 -5.78 3.66 3.40
N THR A 64 -6.74 3.66 4.30
CA THR A 64 -6.61 4.37 5.59
C THR A 64 -5.42 3.86 6.42
N SER A 65 -5.19 2.56 6.44
CA SER A 65 -4.06 1.93 7.16
C SER A 65 -2.73 2.07 6.41
N SER A 66 -2.77 2.44 5.14
CA SER A 66 -1.59 2.59 4.28
C SER A 66 -0.90 3.95 4.45
N LEU A 67 -1.63 4.98 4.87
CA LEU A 67 -1.12 6.36 4.86
C LEU A 67 0.12 6.52 5.74
N ALA A 68 0.05 6.10 6.99
CA ALA A 68 1.14 6.28 7.94
C ALA A 68 2.40 5.44 7.60
N PRO A 69 2.31 4.15 7.27
CA PRO A 69 3.49 3.38 6.88
C PRO A 69 4.12 3.89 5.58
N MET A 70 3.34 4.28 4.57
CA MET A 70 3.91 4.82 3.33
C MET A 70 4.54 6.19 3.55
N LYS A 71 3.96 7.04 4.41
CA LYS A 71 4.60 8.28 4.81
C LYS A 71 5.93 8.05 5.51
N LEU A 72 6.01 7.10 6.42
CA LEU A 72 7.26 6.73 7.09
C LEU A 72 8.32 6.29 6.07
N VAL A 73 7.96 5.47 5.08
CA VAL A 73 8.87 5.05 4.00
C VAL A 73 9.40 6.27 3.23
N ILE A 74 8.50 7.14 2.78
CA ILE A 74 8.86 8.32 1.98
C ILE A 74 9.78 9.25 2.76
N ASP A 75 9.41 9.58 4.00
CA ASP A 75 10.19 10.47 4.86
C ASP A 75 11.56 9.88 5.22
N SER A 76 11.69 8.56 5.26
CA SER A 76 12.95 7.87 5.54
C SER A 76 13.84 7.73 4.30
N ILE A 77 13.27 7.63 3.11
CA ILE A 77 14.00 7.48 1.86
C ILE A 77 14.58 8.80 1.38
N LYS A 78 13.78 9.87 1.35
CA LYS A 78 14.16 11.15 0.74
C LYS A 78 15.51 11.70 1.21
N PRO A 79 15.85 11.73 2.51
CA PRO A 79 17.12 12.30 2.97
C PRO A 79 18.34 11.43 2.66
N ARG A 80 18.14 10.17 2.28
CA ARG A 80 19.24 9.21 2.04
C ARG A 80 19.82 9.28 0.64
N TRP A 81 19.16 9.95 -0.29
CA TRP A 81 19.59 10.12 -1.68
C TRP A 81 19.70 11.61 -2.01
N ASN A 82 20.68 11.94 -2.82
CA ASN A 82 20.85 13.30 -3.35
C ASN A 82 21.22 13.25 -4.83
N PRO A 83 20.31 13.60 -5.76
CA PRO A 83 18.93 14.02 -5.52
C PRO A 83 18.03 12.84 -5.04
N PRO A 84 16.90 13.14 -4.36
CA PRO A 84 15.95 12.11 -3.99
C PRO A 84 15.34 11.42 -5.22
N PRO A 85 15.12 10.09 -5.20
CA PRO A 85 14.51 9.40 -6.32
C PRO A 85 13.02 9.77 -6.44
N ALA A 86 12.43 9.52 -7.60
CA ALA A 86 10.99 9.41 -7.71
C ALA A 86 10.52 8.20 -6.89
N ILE A 87 9.46 8.36 -6.12
CA ILE A 87 8.89 7.29 -5.29
C ILE A 87 7.53 6.88 -5.86
N SER A 88 7.41 5.62 -6.23
CA SER A 88 6.16 5.01 -6.68
C SER A 88 5.61 4.13 -5.58
N VAL A 89 4.44 4.46 -5.06
CA VAL A 89 3.69 3.63 -4.11
C VAL A 89 2.65 2.84 -4.89
N VAL A 90 2.74 1.52 -4.83
CA VAL A 90 1.81 0.62 -5.50
C VAL A 90 0.95 -0.08 -4.46
N HIS A 91 -0.33 0.23 -4.44
CA HIS A 91 -1.31 -0.40 -3.56
C HIS A 91 -1.87 -1.65 -4.25
N ILE A 92 -1.81 -2.79 -3.56
CA ILE A 92 -2.16 -4.09 -4.11
C ILE A 92 -3.28 -4.70 -3.26
N ASP A 93 -4.36 -5.08 -3.92
CA ASP A 93 -5.45 -5.82 -3.30
C ASP A 93 -6.24 -6.58 -4.38
N LEU A 94 -7.17 -7.42 -3.95
CA LEU A 94 -8.02 -8.19 -4.85
C LEU A 94 -8.81 -7.27 -5.80
N PRO A 95 -9.15 -7.73 -7.01
CA PRO A 95 -9.94 -6.96 -7.97
C PRO A 95 -11.30 -6.49 -7.44
N THR A 96 -11.82 -7.13 -6.39
CA THR A 96 -13.08 -6.77 -5.73
C THR A 96 -12.94 -5.64 -4.71
N ASN A 97 -11.71 -5.17 -4.44
CA ASN A 97 -11.48 -4.07 -3.50
C ASN A 97 -12.07 -2.75 -4.04
N ASP A 98 -12.49 -1.89 -3.13
CA ASP A 98 -12.99 -0.55 -3.42
C ASP A 98 -11.82 0.42 -3.64
N PHE A 99 -11.23 0.37 -4.83
CA PHE A 99 -10.13 1.25 -5.22
C PHE A 99 -10.56 2.71 -5.40
N ALA A 100 -11.84 2.98 -5.65
CA ALA A 100 -12.34 4.36 -5.72
C ALA A 100 -12.20 5.05 -4.35
N THR A 101 -12.61 4.37 -3.28
CA THR A 101 -12.41 4.87 -1.91
C THR A 101 -10.93 4.96 -1.54
N LEU A 102 -10.09 4.02 -2.00
CA LEU A 102 -8.64 4.11 -1.78
C LEU A 102 -8.06 5.38 -2.40
N PHE A 103 -8.39 5.67 -3.65
CA PHE A 103 -7.90 6.90 -4.31
C PHE A 103 -8.38 8.15 -3.62
N ASP A 104 -9.66 8.20 -3.21
CA ASP A 104 -10.17 9.33 -2.44
C ASP A 104 -9.41 9.51 -1.12
N THR A 105 -9.18 8.44 -0.39
CA THR A 105 -8.41 8.44 0.86
C THR A 105 -6.99 8.98 0.64
N VAL A 106 -6.28 8.46 -0.36
CA VAL A 106 -4.90 8.87 -0.65
C VAL A 106 -4.82 10.31 -1.14
N GLN A 107 -5.77 10.77 -1.97
CA GLN A 107 -5.75 12.11 -2.52
C GLN A 107 -6.19 13.18 -1.51
N ASN A 108 -7.20 12.90 -0.71
CA ASN A 108 -7.92 13.93 0.03
C ASN A 108 -7.72 13.87 1.56
N SER A 109 -7.17 12.80 2.10
CA SER A 109 -6.91 12.71 3.55
C SER A 109 -5.95 13.80 4.03
N PRO A 110 -6.23 14.44 5.18
CA PRO A 110 -5.26 15.35 5.80
C PRO A 110 -3.94 14.67 6.20
N ASN A 111 -3.95 13.33 6.34
CA ASN A 111 -2.78 12.52 6.66
C ASN A 111 -2.17 11.84 5.43
N SER A 112 -2.55 12.24 4.22
CA SER A 112 -2.02 11.67 2.98
C SER A 112 -0.50 11.80 2.90
N TYR A 113 0.15 10.74 2.46
CA TYR A 113 1.59 10.75 2.17
C TYR A 113 1.94 11.57 0.92
N LEU A 114 0.94 11.98 0.12
CA LEU A 114 1.14 12.86 -1.05
C LEU A 114 1.25 14.34 -0.68
N ARG A 115 0.89 14.71 0.54
CA ARG A 115 0.87 16.14 0.93
C ARG A 115 2.27 16.74 0.93
N GLY A 116 2.43 17.83 0.16
CA GLY A 116 3.72 18.51 0.01
C GLY A 116 4.74 17.78 -0.85
N GLU A 117 4.33 16.69 -1.52
CA GLU A 117 5.19 15.89 -2.36
C GLU A 117 4.95 16.18 -3.85
N SER A 118 6.03 16.42 -4.61
CA SER A 118 5.98 16.63 -6.05
C SER A 118 6.55 15.44 -6.85
N ASN A 119 7.23 14.51 -6.19
CA ASN A 119 7.92 13.38 -6.84
C ASN A 119 7.52 12.04 -6.22
N VAL A 120 6.31 11.97 -5.70
CA VAL A 120 5.68 10.74 -5.18
C VAL A 120 4.43 10.43 -5.99
N PHE A 121 4.31 9.21 -6.45
CA PHE A 121 3.25 8.76 -7.36
C PHE A 121 2.51 7.58 -6.75
N THR A 122 1.20 7.54 -6.96
CA THR A 122 0.32 6.48 -6.46
C THR A 122 -0.21 5.63 -7.61
N PHE A 123 -0.10 4.33 -7.44
CA PHE A 123 -0.62 3.33 -8.37
C PHE A 123 -1.44 2.30 -7.62
N VAL A 124 -2.29 1.58 -8.35
CA VAL A 124 -2.97 0.40 -7.85
C VAL A 124 -2.69 -0.79 -8.75
N CYS A 125 -2.65 -1.98 -8.15
CA CYS A 125 -2.62 -3.24 -8.85
C CYS A 125 -3.72 -4.14 -8.29
N ALA A 126 -4.73 -4.40 -9.10
CA ALA A 126 -5.88 -5.23 -8.75
C ALA A 126 -5.55 -6.72 -8.94
N ARG A 127 -4.76 -7.28 -8.03
CA ARG A 127 -4.31 -8.68 -8.04
C ARG A 127 -4.25 -9.26 -6.64
N SER A 128 -4.29 -10.58 -6.56
CA SER A 128 -4.01 -11.28 -5.31
C SER A 128 -2.59 -10.96 -4.82
N THR A 129 -2.45 -10.78 -3.51
CA THR A 129 -1.14 -10.59 -2.86
C THR A 129 -0.22 -11.81 -2.99
N TYR A 130 -0.77 -12.96 -3.38
CA TYR A 130 -0.03 -14.19 -3.64
C TYR A 130 0.45 -14.32 -5.10
N ASP A 131 -0.02 -13.43 -5.98
CA ASP A 131 0.40 -13.41 -7.37
C ASP A 131 1.76 -12.73 -7.53
N ARG A 132 2.43 -13.05 -8.63
CA ARG A 132 3.61 -12.31 -9.05
C ARG A 132 3.16 -10.97 -9.64
N VAL A 133 3.31 -9.89 -8.87
CA VAL A 133 2.83 -8.55 -9.22
C VAL A 133 3.87 -7.77 -10.02
N PHE A 134 5.14 -7.92 -9.71
CA PHE A 134 6.22 -7.14 -10.30
C PHE A 134 7.16 -7.97 -11.17
N PRO A 135 7.75 -7.36 -12.21
CA PRO A 135 8.91 -7.94 -12.87
C PRO A 135 10.10 -8.10 -11.89
N PRO A 136 11.07 -8.97 -12.22
CA PRO A 136 12.29 -9.09 -11.42
C PRO A 136 13.00 -7.75 -11.22
N ALA A 137 13.59 -7.55 -10.06
CA ALA A 137 14.40 -6.37 -9.71
C ALA A 137 13.67 -5.01 -9.81
N THR A 138 12.33 -4.99 -9.73
CA THR A 138 11.54 -3.75 -9.76
C THR A 138 11.23 -3.23 -8.37
N LEU A 139 10.83 -4.12 -7.46
CA LEU A 139 10.38 -3.77 -6.12
C LEU A 139 11.57 -3.50 -5.20
N ALA A 140 11.62 -2.30 -4.62
CA ALA A 140 12.63 -1.94 -3.62
C ALA A 140 12.21 -2.29 -2.20
N LEU A 141 10.91 -2.14 -1.88
CA LEU A 141 10.35 -2.43 -0.56
C LEU A 141 8.93 -2.96 -0.67
N GLY A 142 8.65 -4.09 -0.02
CA GLY A 142 7.29 -4.61 0.16
C GLY A 142 6.86 -4.47 1.61
N TYR A 143 5.66 -3.96 1.83
CA TYR A 143 5.02 -3.85 3.13
C TYR A 143 3.73 -4.68 3.13
N CYS A 144 3.58 -5.51 4.14
CA CYS A 144 2.37 -6.27 4.40
C CYS A 144 2.25 -6.44 5.92
N ALA A 145 1.27 -5.81 6.53
CA ALA A 145 1.12 -5.90 7.99
C ALA A 145 0.05 -6.91 8.40
N ILE A 146 -1.18 -6.66 7.98
CA ILE A 146 -2.32 -7.54 8.26
C ILE A 146 -3.20 -7.57 7.02
N THR A 147 -3.33 -8.73 6.45
CA THR A 147 -4.19 -8.99 5.29
C THR A 147 -5.17 -10.11 5.58
#